data_5be52461307895be62d856f358c75af7
#
_entry.id   5be52461307895be62d856f358c75af7
#
_cell.length_a   1.000
_cell.length_b   1.000
_cell.length_c   1.000
_cell.angle_alpha   90.00
_cell.angle_beta   90.00
_cell.angle_gamma   90.00
#
_symmetry.space_group_name_H-M   'P 1'
#
loop_
_entity.id
_entity.type
_entity.pdbx_description
1 polymer ?
#
loop_
_entity_poly.entity_id
_entity_poly.type
_entity_poly.pdbx_seq_one_letter_code
_entity_poly.pdbx_strand_id
1 'polypeptide(L)'
;MSLKTFVRVAGFVLPVLAAAQAPTNPADVVPEKMPFDIAYGPAVSLDMAEVMLNASMAEAKKRNWKLNCAVLDSGAHLVSFKRMDGGAIASISIAMHKARTAVKFRRDTKILELASHSNP
;
A
#
# COMPACT_ATOMS: atom_id res chain seq x y z
N MET A 1 -60.46 24.95 -45.88
CA MET A 1 -60.10 24.60 -44.49
C MET A 1 -58.89 23.64 -44.53
N SER A 2 -57.69 24.16 -44.25
CA SER A 2 -56.47 23.38 -44.36
C SER A 2 -55.99 22.98 -42.94
N LEU A 3 -55.93 21.68 -42.67
CA LEU A 3 -55.53 21.10 -41.42
C LEU A 3 -54.00 20.91 -41.47
N LYS A 4 -53.25 21.76 -40.74
CA LYS A 4 -51.82 21.65 -40.62
C LYS A 4 -51.47 20.64 -39.50
N THR A 5 -51.00 19.47 -39.87
CA THR A 5 -50.50 18.46 -38.96
C THR A 5 -49.15 18.89 -38.40
N PHE A 6 -49.10 19.16 -37.09
CA PHE A 6 -47.85 19.46 -36.37
C PHE A 6 -47.20 18.14 -35.92
N VAL A 7 -46.12 17.75 -36.57
CA VAL A 7 -45.30 16.62 -36.12
C VAL A 7 -44.35 17.14 -35.03
N ARG A 8 -44.58 16.74 -33.80
CA ARG A 8 -43.62 16.92 -32.69
C ARG A 8 -42.57 15.82 -32.74
N VAL A 9 -41.36 16.19 -33.12
CA VAL A 9 -40.20 15.32 -32.93
C VAL A 9 -39.75 15.45 -31.48
N ALA A 10 -40.01 14.42 -30.68
CA ALA A 10 -39.50 14.33 -29.34
C ALA A 10 -38.02 13.91 -29.41
N GLY A 11 -37.13 14.87 -29.23
CA GLY A 11 -35.69 14.58 -29.08
C GLY A 11 -35.42 13.90 -27.76
N PHE A 12 -35.09 12.62 -27.84
CA PHE A 12 -34.66 11.83 -26.67
C PHE A 12 -33.18 12.15 -26.40
N VAL A 13 -32.92 13.05 -25.46
CA VAL A 13 -31.55 13.33 -24.97
C VAL A 13 -31.24 12.28 -23.94
N LEU A 14 -30.43 11.29 -24.32
CA LEU A 14 -29.85 10.34 -23.36
C LEU A 14 -28.82 11.08 -22.51
N PRO A 15 -28.92 11.03 -21.17
CA PRO A 15 -27.84 11.51 -20.32
C PRO A 15 -26.63 10.60 -20.48
N VAL A 16 -25.52 11.12 -21.02
CA VAL A 16 -24.22 10.46 -20.97
C VAL A 16 -23.81 10.51 -19.51
N LEU A 17 -24.00 9.41 -18.79
CA LEU A 17 -23.35 9.21 -17.50
C LEU A 17 -21.84 9.12 -17.78
N ALA A 18 -21.14 10.20 -17.53
CA ALA A 18 -19.69 10.17 -17.40
C ALA A 18 -19.38 9.31 -16.16
N ALA A 19 -19.08 8.03 -16.36
CA ALA A 19 -18.53 7.19 -15.32
C ALA A 19 -17.18 7.79 -14.96
N ALA A 20 -17.11 8.47 -13.82
CA ALA A 20 -15.83 8.86 -13.23
C ALA A 20 -15.07 7.57 -12.93
N GLN A 21 -14.03 7.29 -13.73
CA GLN A 21 -13.16 6.15 -13.49
C GLN A 21 -12.44 6.41 -12.16
N ALA A 22 -12.65 5.50 -11.20
CA ALA A 22 -11.87 5.52 -9.97
C ALA A 22 -10.38 5.39 -10.33
N PRO A 23 -9.49 6.13 -9.65
CA PRO A 23 -8.06 6.03 -9.90
C PRO A 23 -7.63 4.58 -9.75
N THR A 24 -7.02 4.02 -10.79
CA THR A 24 -6.58 2.62 -10.85
C THR A 24 -5.36 2.37 -9.98
N ASN A 25 -4.64 3.44 -9.62
CA ASN A 25 -3.46 3.39 -8.77
C ASN A 25 -3.61 4.37 -7.58
N PRO A 26 -3.44 3.89 -6.34
CA PRO A 26 -3.47 4.76 -5.16
C PRO A 26 -2.45 5.91 -5.19
N ALA A 27 -1.38 5.79 -5.99
CA ALA A 27 -0.38 6.84 -6.16
C ALA A 27 -0.84 7.98 -7.08
N ASP A 28 -1.88 7.75 -7.91
CA ASP A 28 -2.44 8.78 -8.80
C ASP A 28 -3.35 9.76 -8.04
N VAL A 29 -3.73 9.42 -6.81
CA VAL A 29 -4.49 10.30 -5.95
C VAL A 29 -3.53 11.26 -5.25
N VAL A 30 -3.55 12.54 -5.68
CA VAL A 30 -2.83 13.59 -4.95
C VAL A 30 -3.63 13.94 -3.70
N PRO A 31 -3.14 13.61 -2.48
CA PRO A 31 -3.87 13.91 -1.27
C PRO A 31 -3.88 15.42 -1.02
N GLU A 32 -5.00 15.97 -0.50
CA GLU A 32 -5.08 17.38 -0.10
C GLU A 32 -4.04 17.77 0.94
N LYS A 33 -3.66 16.82 1.79
CA LYS A 33 -2.56 16.97 2.75
C LYS A 33 -1.52 15.90 2.51
N MET A 34 -0.29 16.32 2.35
CA MET A 34 0.82 15.38 2.25
C MET A 34 0.98 14.64 3.58
N PRO A 35 1.10 13.29 3.57
CA PRO A 35 1.20 12.49 4.79
C PRO A 35 2.57 12.59 5.48
N PHE A 36 3.31 13.68 5.26
CA PHE A 36 4.66 13.90 5.80
C PHE A 36 4.66 14.41 7.25
N ASP A 37 3.50 14.75 7.80
CA ASP A 37 3.37 15.18 9.19
C ASP A 37 3.39 14.02 10.21
N ILE A 38 3.52 12.78 9.73
CA ILE A 38 3.65 11.62 10.61
C ILE A 38 5.03 11.66 11.26
N ALA A 39 5.07 11.84 12.59
CA ALA A 39 6.31 11.80 13.33
C ALA A 39 6.96 10.40 13.26
N TYR A 40 8.29 10.34 13.32
CA TYR A 40 8.99 9.05 13.36
C TYR A 40 8.73 8.28 14.66
N GLY A 41 8.27 8.95 15.70
CA GLY A 41 8.03 8.34 17.01
C GLY A 41 9.33 7.99 17.76
N PRO A 42 9.20 7.44 18.98
CA PRO A 42 10.34 6.95 19.75
C PRO A 42 10.94 5.70 19.09
N ALA A 43 12.20 5.43 19.43
CA ALA A 43 12.85 4.20 18.99
C ALA A 43 12.14 2.96 19.60
N VAL A 44 12.00 1.93 18.78
CA VAL A 44 11.44 0.64 19.22
C VAL A 44 12.46 -0.07 20.11
N SER A 45 12.04 -0.51 21.32
CA SER A 45 12.87 -1.32 22.19
C SER A 45 13.04 -2.73 21.65
N LEU A 46 14.09 -3.43 22.09
CA LEU A 46 14.31 -4.85 21.74
C LEU A 46 13.11 -5.71 22.15
N ASP A 47 12.58 -5.52 23.36
CA ASP A 47 11.44 -6.30 23.86
C ASP A 47 10.22 -6.14 22.96
N MET A 48 9.91 -4.91 22.54
CA MET A 48 8.82 -4.65 21.61
C MET A 48 9.08 -5.26 20.24
N ALA A 49 10.31 -5.16 19.72
CA ALA A 49 10.69 -5.78 18.46
C ALA A 49 10.52 -7.30 18.49
N GLU A 50 10.86 -7.94 19.60
CA GLU A 50 10.68 -9.39 19.78
C GLU A 50 9.20 -9.78 19.81
N VAL A 51 8.35 -9.01 20.47
CA VAL A 51 6.89 -9.23 20.46
C VAL A 51 6.34 -9.15 19.03
N MET A 52 6.73 -8.13 18.28
CA MET A 52 6.30 -7.95 16.88
C MET A 52 6.76 -9.11 15.98
N LEU A 53 8.02 -9.52 16.10
CA LEU A 53 8.57 -10.63 15.33
C LEU A 53 7.90 -11.96 15.69
N ASN A 54 7.70 -12.23 16.97
CA ASN A 54 7.03 -13.45 17.43
C ASN A 54 5.61 -13.56 16.90
N ALA A 55 4.85 -12.46 16.93
CA ALA A 55 3.50 -12.41 16.36
C ALA A 55 3.52 -12.69 14.86
N SER A 56 4.44 -12.05 14.11
CA SER A 56 4.60 -12.26 12.67
C SER A 56 4.96 -13.72 12.33
N MET A 57 5.89 -14.31 13.10
CA MET A 57 6.28 -15.71 12.91
C MET A 57 5.13 -16.68 13.22
N ALA A 58 4.33 -16.40 14.26
CA ALA A 58 3.18 -17.21 14.62
C ALA A 58 2.14 -17.21 13.51
N GLU A 59 1.84 -16.04 12.95
CA GLU A 59 0.89 -15.92 11.84
C GLU A 59 1.41 -16.58 10.55
N ALA A 60 2.69 -16.44 10.24
CA ALA A 60 3.31 -17.11 9.11
C ALA A 60 3.23 -18.64 9.22
N LYS A 61 3.44 -19.19 10.42
CA LYS A 61 3.31 -20.64 10.67
C LYS A 61 1.88 -21.12 10.41
N LYS A 62 0.85 -20.40 10.85
CA LYS A 62 -0.55 -20.74 10.59
C LYS A 62 -0.87 -20.83 9.10
N ARG A 63 -0.23 -19.97 8.29
CA ARG A 63 -0.41 -19.90 6.83
C ARG A 63 0.56 -20.80 6.06
N ASN A 64 1.42 -21.54 6.74
CA ASN A 64 2.51 -22.30 6.13
C ASN A 64 3.44 -21.45 5.23
N TRP A 65 3.63 -20.18 5.60
CA TRP A 65 4.57 -19.28 4.93
C TRP A 65 5.96 -19.41 5.54
N LYS A 66 6.99 -19.22 4.71
CA LYS A 66 8.40 -19.21 5.11
C LYS A 66 8.94 -17.80 4.95
N LEU A 67 9.01 -17.05 6.04
CA LEU A 67 9.32 -15.62 6.03
C LEU A 67 10.67 -15.32 6.67
N ASN A 68 11.21 -14.16 6.27
CA ASN A 68 12.24 -13.41 6.98
C ASN A 68 11.64 -12.07 7.39
N CYS A 69 11.79 -11.67 8.65
CA CYS A 69 11.24 -10.44 9.17
C CYS A 69 12.34 -9.62 9.86
N ALA A 70 12.28 -8.30 9.66
CA ALA A 70 13.18 -7.34 10.28
C ALA A 70 12.38 -6.25 11.00
N VAL A 71 12.83 -5.84 12.18
CA VAL A 71 12.35 -4.66 12.89
C VAL A 71 13.51 -3.67 13.00
N LEU A 72 13.25 -2.44 12.56
CA LEU A 72 14.18 -1.32 12.61
C LEU A 72 13.63 -0.24 13.55
N ASP A 73 14.54 0.52 14.13
CA ASP A 73 14.19 1.72 14.90
C ASP A 73 13.83 2.91 13.99
N SER A 74 13.44 4.02 14.60
CA SER A 74 13.12 5.27 13.89
C SER A 74 14.31 5.89 13.13
N GLY A 75 15.54 5.49 13.44
CA GLY A 75 16.76 5.86 12.72
C GLY A 75 17.10 4.93 11.55
N ALA A 76 16.24 3.94 11.27
CA ALA A 76 16.47 2.90 10.27
C ALA A 76 17.62 1.92 10.57
N HIS A 77 17.97 1.77 11.86
CA HIS A 77 18.94 0.78 12.33
C HIS A 77 18.22 -0.52 12.70
N LEU A 78 18.88 -1.64 12.48
CA LEU A 78 18.34 -2.95 12.83
C LEU A 78 18.27 -3.11 14.35
N VAL A 79 17.08 -3.42 14.87
CA VAL A 79 16.86 -3.77 16.27
C VAL A 79 16.84 -5.29 16.42
N SER A 80 16.05 -5.99 15.60
CA SER A 80 15.98 -7.45 15.63
C SER A 80 15.58 -8.02 14.26
N PHE A 81 15.99 -9.26 14.01
CA PHE A 81 15.72 -9.98 12.77
C PHE A 81 15.45 -11.46 13.07
N LYS A 82 14.42 -12.01 12.41
CA LYS A 82 14.15 -13.46 12.48
C LYS A 82 14.04 -14.06 11.08
N ARG A 83 14.75 -15.17 10.90
CA ARG A 83 14.67 -16.00 9.71
C ARG A 83 14.01 -17.33 10.06
N MET A 84 12.94 -17.67 9.32
CA MET A 84 12.34 -19.00 9.44
C MET A 84 13.16 -20.04 8.65
N ASP A 85 13.18 -21.28 9.15
CA ASP A 85 13.73 -22.39 8.40
C ASP A 85 13.00 -22.57 7.07
N GLY A 86 13.74 -22.72 5.99
CA GLY A 86 13.20 -22.76 4.63
C GLY A 86 12.82 -21.41 4.03
N GLY A 87 13.06 -20.29 4.75
CA GLY A 87 12.93 -18.96 4.18
C GLY A 87 13.96 -18.71 3.07
N ALA A 88 13.53 -18.12 1.94
CA ALA A 88 14.41 -17.85 0.80
C ALA A 88 15.59 -16.96 1.22
N ILE A 89 16.80 -17.29 0.76
CA ILE A 89 18.03 -16.54 1.11
C ILE A 89 17.90 -15.07 0.62
N ALA A 90 17.41 -14.85 -0.58
CA ALA A 90 17.21 -13.51 -1.14
C ALA A 90 16.25 -12.65 -0.30
N SER A 91 15.28 -13.26 0.39
CA SER A 91 14.32 -12.50 1.19
C SER A 91 14.90 -11.93 2.49
N ILE A 92 16.14 -12.28 2.86
CA ILE A 92 16.87 -11.65 3.98
C ILE A 92 17.12 -10.17 3.65
N SER A 93 17.77 -9.90 2.52
CA SER A 93 18.06 -8.54 2.08
C SER A 93 16.77 -7.78 1.73
N ILE A 94 15.80 -8.45 1.12
CA ILE A 94 14.49 -7.85 0.79
C ILE A 94 13.79 -7.38 2.08
N ALA A 95 13.74 -8.19 3.13
CA ALA A 95 13.12 -7.81 4.41
C ALA A 95 13.79 -6.56 5.00
N MET A 96 15.12 -6.49 4.98
CA MET A 96 15.90 -5.36 5.47
C MET A 96 15.64 -4.09 4.65
N HIS A 97 15.63 -4.20 3.31
CA HIS A 97 15.37 -3.06 2.43
C HIS A 97 13.91 -2.55 2.57
N LYS A 98 12.94 -3.45 2.60
CA LYS A 98 11.54 -3.06 2.81
C LYS A 98 11.34 -2.36 4.15
N ALA A 99 11.91 -2.87 5.23
CA ALA A 99 11.83 -2.25 6.54
C ALA A 99 12.47 -0.84 6.55
N ARG A 100 13.66 -0.68 5.94
CA ARG A 100 14.30 0.65 5.80
C ARG A 100 13.44 1.61 4.98
N THR A 101 12.87 1.15 3.90
CA THR A 101 11.99 1.95 3.05
C THR A 101 10.76 2.39 3.83
N ALA A 102 10.10 1.48 4.56
CA ALA A 102 8.93 1.79 5.36
C ALA A 102 9.22 2.89 6.40
N VAL A 103 10.35 2.79 7.12
CA VAL A 103 10.76 3.82 8.11
C VAL A 103 11.07 5.14 7.42
N LYS A 104 11.90 5.14 6.38
CA LYS A 104 12.35 6.38 5.73
C LYS A 104 11.20 7.15 5.08
N PHE A 105 10.25 6.45 4.49
CA PHE A 105 9.07 7.06 3.87
C PHE A 105 7.86 7.16 4.81
N ARG A 106 7.94 6.58 6.03
CA ARG A 106 6.84 6.55 7.00
C ARG A 106 5.54 6.03 6.38
N ARG A 107 5.65 4.98 5.55
CA ARG A 107 4.57 4.40 4.76
C ARG A 107 4.73 2.89 4.61
N ASP A 108 3.61 2.23 4.37
CA ASP A 108 3.63 0.85 3.87
C ASP A 108 4.35 0.80 2.51
N THR A 109 5.29 -0.15 2.38
CA THR A 109 6.02 -0.37 1.13
C THR A 109 5.16 -0.87 -0.01
N LYS A 110 3.97 -1.42 0.28
CA LYS A 110 3.01 -1.84 -0.74
C LYS A 110 2.53 -0.68 -1.60
N ILE A 111 2.38 0.51 -1.02
CA ILE A 111 2.00 1.72 -1.76
C ILE A 111 3.08 2.08 -2.78
N LEU A 112 4.35 1.97 -2.40
CA LEU A 112 5.48 2.26 -3.29
C LEU A 112 5.64 1.20 -4.39
N GLU A 113 5.36 -0.05 -4.06
CA GLU A 113 5.34 -1.15 -5.03
C GLU A 113 4.26 -0.93 -6.11
N LEU A 114 3.05 -0.58 -5.70
CA LEU A 114 1.96 -0.27 -6.64
C LEU A 114 2.32 0.94 -7.53
N ALA A 115 2.94 1.97 -6.98
CA ALA A 115 3.38 3.14 -7.73
C ALA A 115 4.44 2.78 -8.79
N SER A 116 5.35 1.84 -8.51
CA SER A 116 6.38 1.41 -9.46
C SER A 116 5.87 0.53 -10.59
N HIS A 117 4.72 -0.14 -10.41
CA HIS A 117 4.11 -1.01 -11.43
C HIS A 117 3.15 -0.28 -12.36
N SER A 118 2.76 0.93 -12.04
CA SER A 118 1.77 1.71 -12.80
C SER A 118 2.37 2.61 -13.87
N ASN A 119 3.68 2.60 -14.04
CA ASN A 119 4.34 3.33 -15.12
C ASN A 119 4.65 2.36 -16.27
N PRO A 120 3.98 2.50 -17.44
CA PRO A 120 4.24 1.68 -18.62
C PRO A 120 5.61 1.94 -19.22
#